data_bb62bc61c48b87207ca030978354715c
#
_entry.id   bb62bc61c48b87207ca030978354715c
#
_cell.length_a   1.000
_cell.length_b   1.000
_cell.length_c   1.000
_cell.angle_alpha   90.00
_cell.angle_beta   90.00
_cell.angle_gamma   90.00
#
_symmetry.space_group_name_H-M   'P 1'
#
loop_
_entity.id
_entity.type
_entity.pdbx_description
1 polymer ?
#
loop_
_entity_poly.entity_id
_entity_poly.type
_entity_poly.pdbx_seq_one_letter_code
_entity_poly.pdbx_strand_id
1 'polypeptide(L)'
;MSNKQSQYQILKSLEQDPNYTQRQLSKDLELSLGKVNYCLKSIVEKGFVKIDNFKNSKNKSQYSYLLTSKGIEKKARMTVEFIKIKTQEYEQLKDEIESLKTEARKYK
;
A
#
# COMPACT_ATOMS: atom_id res chain seq x y z
N MET A 1 -9.28 2.90 3.18
CA MET A 1 -8.33 1.84 2.77
C MET A 1 -8.19 0.82 3.89
N SER A 2 -8.27 -0.47 3.61
CA SER A 2 -8.10 -1.51 4.62
C SER A 2 -6.64 -1.56 5.11
N ASN A 3 -6.41 -2.17 6.29
CA ASN A 3 -5.05 -2.36 6.80
C ASN A 3 -4.18 -3.12 5.81
N LYS A 4 -4.75 -4.13 5.15
CA LYS A 4 -4.03 -4.93 4.15
C LYS A 4 -3.61 -4.09 2.95
N GLN A 5 -4.51 -3.26 2.43
CA GLN A 5 -4.20 -2.34 1.33
C GLN A 5 -3.16 -1.31 1.75
N SER A 6 -3.28 -0.76 2.95
CA SER A 6 -2.31 0.21 3.47
C SER A 6 -0.93 -0.40 3.61
N GLN A 7 -0.83 -1.61 4.14
CA GLN A 7 0.44 -2.33 4.26
C GLN A 7 1.06 -2.57 2.88
N TYR A 8 0.25 -2.99 1.91
CA TYR A 8 0.73 -3.21 0.54
C TYR A 8 1.28 -1.93 -0.07
N GLN A 9 0.55 -0.82 0.06
CA GLN A 9 0.98 0.47 -0.48
C GLN A 9 2.28 0.94 0.16
N ILE A 10 2.44 0.71 1.46
CA ILE A 10 3.67 1.05 2.17
C ILE A 10 4.83 0.18 1.67
N LEU A 11 4.64 -1.12 1.56
CA LEU A 11 5.66 -2.03 1.03
C LEU A 11 6.10 -1.63 -0.37
N LYS A 12 5.14 -1.29 -1.23
CA LYS A 12 5.40 -0.85 -2.60
C LYS A 12 6.23 0.44 -2.63
N SER A 13 5.86 1.41 -1.79
CA SER A 13 6.58 2.69 -1.71
C SER A 13 8.00 2.49 -1.21
N LEU A 14 8.20 1.65 -0.19
CA LEU A 14 9.51 1.39 0.38
C LEU A 14 10.41 0.59 -0.56
N GLU A 15 9.84 -0.27 -1.39
CA GLU A 15 10.61 -0.98 -2.43
C GLU A 15 11.17 -0.01 -3.45
N GLN A 16 10.40 1.03 -3.79
CA GLN A 16 10.82 2.08 -4.72
C GLN A 16 11.85 3.02 -4.10
N ASP A 17 11.65 3.38 -2.83
CA ASP A 17 12.54 4.29 -2.11
C ASP A 17 12.55 3.97 -0.62
N PRO A 18 13.61 3.30 -0.12
CA PRO A 18 13.69 2.95 1.31
C PRO A 18 13.87 4.14 2.23
N ASN A 19 14.11 5.33 1.68
CA ASN A 19 14.31 6.54 2.46
C ASN A 19 13.03 7.35 2.70
N TYR A 20 11.87 6.82 2.29
CA TYR A 20 10.59 7.44 2.61
C TYR A 20 10.44 7.60 4.11
N THR A 21 10.12 8.83 4.54
CA THR A 21 9.77 9.08 5.94
C THR A 21 8.29 8.72 6.17
N GLN A 22 7.91 8.57 7.44
CA GLN A 22 6.51 8.33 7.78
C GLN A 22 5.62 9.48 7.29
N ARG A 23 6.09 10.71 7.37
CA ARG A 23 5.35 11.89 6.89
C ARG A 23 5.15 11.86 5.39
N GLN A 24 6.18 11.48 4.64
CA GLN A 24 6.08 11.35 3.18
C GLN A 24 5.09 10.25 2.81
N LEU A 25 5.16 9.10 3.48
CA LEU A 25 4.22 8.01 3.27
C LEU A 25 2.78 8.45 3.57
N SER A 26 2.59 9.16 4.68
CA SER A 26 1.28 9.69 5.06
C SER A 26 0.71 10.61 3.98
N LYS A 27 1.53 11.52 3.49
CA LYS A 27 1.13 12.48 2.46
C LYS A 27 0.83 11.79 1.13
N ASP A 28 1.76 10.96 0.66
CA ASP A 28 1.67 10.35 -0.68
C ASP A 28 0.55 9.32 -0.76
N LEU A 29 0.31 8.58 0.33
CA LEU A 29 -0.71 7.53 0.36
C LEU A 29 -2.05 8.00 0.91
N GLU A 30 -2.14 9.26 1.31
CA GLU A 30 -3.35 9.85 1.91
C GLU A 30 -3.82 9.06 3.13
N LEU A 31 -2.86 8.67 3.97
CA LEU A 31 -3.09 7.96 5.22
C LEU A 31 -2.73 8.87 6.39
N SER A 32 -3.40 8.69 7.52
CA SER A 32 -3.00 9.40 8.74
C SER A 32 -1.61 8.94 9.18
N LEU A 33 -0.88 9.81 9.87
CA LEU A 33 0.44 9.47 10.40
C LEU A 33 0.35 8.29 11.38
N GLY A 34 -0.70 8.24 12.19
CA GLY A 34 -0.94 7.12 13.10
C GLY A 34 -1.15 5.80 12.36
N LYS A 35 -1.87 5.84 11.24
CA LYS A 35 -2.09 4.65 10.40
C LYS A 35 -0.77 4.16 9.80
N VAL A 36 0.06 5.08 9.28
CA VAL A 36 1.37 4.74 8.74
C VAL A 36 2.24 4.11 9.83
N ASN A 37 2.28 4.71 11.01
CA ASN A 37 3.06 4.19 12.14
C ASN A 37 2.60 2.79 12.54
N TYR A 38 1.29 2.59 12.65
CA TYR A 38 0.69 1.28 12.97
C TYR A 38 1.10 0.21 11.95
N CYS A 39 0.97 0.53 10.66
CA CYS A 39 1.30 -0.41 9.59
C CYS A 39 2.79 -0.71 9.54
N LEU A 40 3.66 0.31 9.73
CA LEU A 40 5.10 0.11 9.76
C LEU A 40 5.52 -0.81 10.90
N LYS A 41 4.98 -0.60 12.10
CA LYS A 41 5.26 -1.50 13.24
C LYS A 41 4.87 -2.93 12.92
N SER A 42 3.71 -3.13 12.31
CA SER A 42 3.22 -4.45 11.96
C SER A 42 4.13 -5.15 10.96
N ILE A 43 4.53 -4.47 9.89
CA ILE A 43 5.38 -5.09 8.86
C ILE A 43 6.82 -5.32 9.35
N VAL A 44 7.30 -4.49 10.26
CA VAL A 44 8.61 -4.71 10.92
C VAL A 44 8.53 -5.94 11.84
N GLU A 45 7.50 -6.04 12.67
CA GLU A 45 7.31 -7.17 13.59
C GLU A 45 7.19 -8.49 12.85
N LYS A 46 6.55 -8.49 11.69
CA LYS A 46 6.39 -9.69 10.86
C LYS A 46 7.65 -10.03 10.06
N GLY A 47 8.67 -9.20 10.13
CA GLY A 47 9.93 -9.44 9.43
C GLY A 47 9.90 -9.11 7.94
N PHE A 48 8.91 -8.35 7.48
CA PHE A 48 8.82 -7.94 6.07
C PHE A 48 9.69 -6.73 5.76
N VAL A 49 10.00 -5.94 6.77
CA VAL A 49 10.81 -4.72 6.65
C VAL A 49 11.82 -4.69 7.78
N LYS A 50 13.02 -4.28 7.45
CA LYS A 50 14.12 -4.10 8.38
C LYS A 50 14.40 -2.60 8.52
N ILE A 51 14.57 -2.12 9.75
CA ILE A 51 14.93 -0.73 10.00
C ILE A 51 16.45 -0.63 9.97
N ASP A 52 16.97 0.31 9.19
CA ASP A 52 18.39 0.62 9.15
C ASP A 52 18.60 2.10 9.49
N ASN A 53 19.59 2.37 10.32
CA ASN A 53 19.92 3.74 10.73
C ASN A 53 20.92 4.33 9.75
N PHE A 54 20.63 5.57 9.28
CA PHE A 54 21.60 6.35 8.53
C PHE A 54 22.70 6.83 9.46
N LYS A 55 23.82 6.11 9.51
CA LYS A 55 24.96 6.46 10.36
C LYS A 55 25.69 7.72 9.88
N ASN A 56 25.51 8.13 8.64
CA ASN A 56 26.24 9.24 8.01
C ASN A 56 25.36 10.43 7.66
N SER A 57 24.12 10.44 8.08
CA SER A 57 23.21 11.54 7.82
C SER A 57 23.39 12.64 8.87
N LYS A 58 23.38 13.90 8.44
CA LYS A 58 23.27 15.03 9.35
C LYS A 58 21.96 15.01 10.14
N ASN A 59 21.03 14.18 9.76
CA ASN A 59 19.72 14.04 10.36
C ASN A 59 19.62 12.66 10.99
N LYS A 60 20.09 12.56 12.25
CA LYS A 60 20.14 11.29 13.00
C LYS A 60 18.77 10.66 13.28
N SER A 61 17.68 11.35 12.93
CA SER A 61 16.30 10.86 13.11
C SER A 61 15.74 10.16 11.89
N GLN A 62 16.48 10.09 10.79
CA GLN A 62 16.01 9.40 9.58
C GLN A 62 16.38 7.93 9.63
N TYR A 63 15.37 7.09 9.40
CA TYR A 63 15.51 5.65 9.27
C TYR A 63 15.25 5.24 7.85
N SER A 64 16.02 4.27 7.36
CA SER A 64 15.68 3.54 6.13
C SER A 64 14.87 2.31 6.49
N TYR A 65 13.83 2.05 5.72
CA TYR A 65 12.99 0.87 5.87
C TYR A 65 13.22 -0.01 4.65
N LEU A 66 13.99 -1.08 4.85
CA LEU A 66 14.39 -1.97 3.77
C LEU A 66 13.50 -3.22 3.74
N LEU A 67 12.97 -3.57 2.58
CA LEU A 67 12.26 -4.82 2.43
C LEU A 67 13.24 -5.99 2.58
N THR A 68 12.84 -6.94 3.40
CA THR A 68 13.56 -8.22 3.51
C THR A 68 13.12 -9.14 2.37
N SER A 69 13.83 -10.25 2.17
CA SER A 69 13.41 -11.28 1.21
C SER A 69 11.98 -11.75 1.48
N LYS A 70 11.63 -11.88 2.77
CA LYS A 70 10.28 -12.23 3.20
C LYS A 70 9.27 -11.15 2.83
N GLY A 71 9.67 -9.87 2.94
CA GLY A 71 8.84 -8.73 2.56
C GLY A 71 8.58 -8.66 1.07
N ILE A 72 9.60 -8.91 0.27
CA ILE A 72 9.47 -8.95 -1.21
C ILE A 72 8.51 -10.07 -1.61
N GLU A 73 8.66 -11.24 -1.02
CA GLU A 73 7.77 -12.39 -1.27
C GLU A 73 6.34 -12.08 -0.85
N LYS A 74 6.16 -11.46 0.31
CA LYS A 74 4.82 -11.06 0.80
C LYS A 74 4.18 -10.05 -0.14
N LYS A 75 4.93 -9.03 -0.57
CA LYS A 75 4.44 -8.03 -1.52
C LYS A 75 3.99 -8.69 -2.82
N ALA A 76 4.79 -9.62 -3.34
CA ALA A 76 4.46 -10.32 -4.59
C ALA A 76 3.14 -11.09 -4.45
N ARG A 77 2.93 -11.80 -3.35
CA ARG A 77 1.68 -12.52 -3.09
C ARG A 77 0.49 -11.57 -2.97
N MET A 78 0.67 -10.44 -2.29
CA MET A 78 -0.36 -9.43 -2.16
C MET A 78 -0.72 -8.83 -3.51
N THR A 79 0.27 -8.62 -4.38
CA THR A 79 0.02 -8.11 -5.75
C THR A 79 -0.93 -9.04 -6.50
N VAL A 80 -0.70 -10.35 -6.43
CA VAL A 80 -1.58 -11.34 -7.08
C VAL A 80 -2.98 -11.30 -6.48
N GLU A 81 -3.09 -11.20 -5.15
CA GLU A 81 -4.38 -11.09 -4.48
C GLU A 81 -5.14 -9.84 -4.93
N PHE A 82 -4.46 -8.71 -5.01
CA PHE A 82 -5.09 -7.45 -5.42
C PHE A 82 -5.52 -7.46 -6.89
N ILE A 83 -4.80 -8.16 -7.76
CA ILE A 83 -5.25 -8.36 -9.14
C ILE A 83 -6.63 -9.03 -9.14
N LYS A 84 -6.81 -10.07 -8.34
CA LYS A 84 -8.10 -10.77 -8.25
C LYS A 84 -9.22 -9.85 -7.74
N ILE A 85 -8.92 -9.10 -6.67
CA ILE A 85 -9.89 -8.16 -6.09
C ILE A 85 -10.27 -7.09 -7.09
N LYS A 86 -9.28 -6.47 -7.74
CA LYS A 86 -9.51 -5.42 -8.73
C LYS A 86 -10.26 -5.93 -9.95
N THR A 87 -9.98 -7.15 -10.37
CA THR A 87 -10.71 -7.78 -11.48
C THR A 87 -12.18 -7.98 -11.13
N GLN A 88 -12.48 -8.42 -9.91
CA GLN A 88 -13.85 -8.54 -9.42
C GLN A 88 -14.55 -7.19 -9.35
N GLU A 89 -13.88 -6.16 -8.84
CA GLU A 89 -14.41 -4.80 -8.79
C GLU A 89 -14.73 -4.28 -10.20
N TYR A 90 -13.83 -4.55 -11.14
CA TYR A 90 -14.01 -4.17 -12.55
C TYR A 90 -15.26 -4.82 -13.13
N GLU A 91 -15.44 -6.13 -12.93
CA GLU A 91 -16.60 -6.85 -13.44
C GLU A 91 -17.91 -6.33 -12.84
N GLN A 92 -17.91 -6.05 -11.53
CA GLN A 92 -19.08 -5.47 -10.86
C GLN A 92 -19.41 -4.09 -11.41
N LEU A 93 -18.39 -3.25 -11.61
CA LEU A 93 -18.58 -1.91 -12.15
C LEU A 93 -19.12 -1.97 -13.58
N LYS A 94 -18.61 -2.89 -14.37
CA LYS A 94 -19.08 -3.12 -15.75
C LYS A 94 -20.56 -3.47 -15.76
N ASP A 95 -20.99 -4.38 -14.86
CA ASP A 95 -22.39 -4.78 -14.75
C ASP A 95 -23.27 -3.61 -14.31
N GLU A 96 -22.81 -2.80 -13.34
CA GLU A 96 -23.52 -1.61 -12.88
C GLU A 96 -23.73 -0.62 -14.02
N ILE A 97 -22.70 -0.39 -14.83
CA ILE A 97 -22.78 0.53 -15.98
C ILE A 97 -23.81 0.02 -16.99
N GLU A 98 -23.79 -1.28 -17.27
CA GLU A 98 -24.78 -1.86 -18.21
C GLU A 98 -26.21 -1.72 -17.67
N SER A 99 -26.42 -1.92 -16.38
CA SER A 99 -27.72 -1.69 -15.75
C SER A 99 -28.17 -0.25 -15.88
N LEU A 100 -27.28 0.70 -15.65
CA LEU A 100 -27.58 2.12 -15.76
C LEU A 100 -27.91 2.52 -17.19
N LYS A 101 -27.18 1.98 -18.15
CA LYS A 101 -27.47 2.22 -19.58
C LYS A 101 -28.87 1.70 -19.96
N THR A 102 -29.22 0.52 -19.48
CA THR A 102 -30.55 -0.07 -19.71
C THR A 102 -31.63 0.82 -19.10
N GLU A 103 -31.43 1.31 -17.89
CA GLU A 103 -32.38 2.21 -17.23
C GLU A 103 -32.50 3.53 -17.99
N ALA A 104 -31.38 4.11 -18.42
CA ALA A 104 -31.38 5.36 -19.15
C ALA A 104 -32.19 5.30 -20.46
N ARG A 105 -32.20 4.16 -21.13
CA ARG A 105 -32.97 3.97 -22.37
C ARG A 105 -34.46 4.08 -22.17
N LYS A 106 -34.96 3.86 -20.94
CA LYS A 106 -36.40 3.99 -20.62
C LYS A 106 -36.86 5.43 -20.62
N TYR A 107 -35.97 6.39 -20.54
CA TYR A 107 -36.29 7.81 -20.45
C TYR A 107 -36.10 8.58 -21.75
N LYS A 108 -35.84 7.88 -22.82
CA LYS A 108 -35.77 8.49 -24.15
C LYS A 108 -37.14 8.57 -24.85
#